data_a11e05296f14435f8207dca08128931c
#
_entry.id   a11e05296f14435f8207dca08128931c
#
_cell.length_a   1.000
_cell.length_b   1.000
_cell.length_c   1.000
_cell.angle_alpha   90.00
_cell.angle_beta   90.00
_cell.angle_gamma   90.00
#
_symmetry.space_group_name_H-M   'P 1'
#
loop_
_entity.id
_entity.type
_entity.pdbx_description
1 polymer ?
#
loop_
_entity_poly.entity_id
_entity_poly.type
_entity_poly.pdbx_seq_one_letter_code
_entity_poly.pdbx_strand_id
1 'polypeptide(L)'
;GTDYTSTADLADKTVVAEAGSAGEAAISEDENLSKADYVSKSVQTDCLMEVAAGTADAAVLDLTLANAMIGEGTDYANLKIVDELNAEEYGVAFRKGSDAAAAVDAAFDELKADGTMQALADKYDLALAD
;
A
#
# COMPACT_ATOMS: atom_id res chain seq x y z
N GLY A 1 -3.47 19.13 11.16
CA GLY A 1 -3.41 17.69 11.01
C GLY A 1 -2.85 17.05 12.27
N THR A 2 -2.99 15.75 12.38
CA THR A 2 -2.46 14.97 13.50
C THR A 2 -0.93 14.93 13.40
N ASP A 3 -0.22 15.26 14.49
CA ASP A 3 1.22 15.06 14.56
C ASP A 3 1.49 13.56 14.65
N TYR A 4 2.40 13.05 13.82
CA TYR A 4 2.74 11.63 13.75
C TYR A 4 4.23 11.42 14.01
N THR A 5 4.51 10.53 14.95
CA THR A 5 5.87 10.07 15.28
C THR A 5 5.96 8.53 15.18
N SER A 6 4.88 7.84 15.55
CA SER A 6 4.74 6.39 15.47
C SER A 6 3.27 5.99 15.48
N THR A 7 2.97 4.70 15.26
CA THR A 7 1.61 4.16 15.32
C THR A 7 0.92 4.40 16.66
N ALA A 8 1.68 4.62 17.75
CA ALA A 8 1.12 4.94 19.07
C ALA A 8 0.29 6.24 19.07
N ASP A 9 0.60 7.19 18.21
CA ASP A 9 -0.13 8.46 18.10
C ASP A 9 -1.52 8.30 17.48
N LEU A 10 -1.79 7.13 16.88
CA LEU A 10 -3.05 6.79 16.25
C LEU A 10 -3.94 5.85 17.06
N ALA A 11 -3.51 5.41 18.23
CA ALA A 11 -4.24 4.42 19.05
C ALA A 11 -5.65 4.87 19.51
N ASP A 12 -5.92 6.16 19.53
CA ASP A 12 -7.21 6.77 19.91
C ASP A 12 -7.84 7.58 18.76
N LYS A 13 -7.34 7.39 17.53
CA LYS A 13 -7.75 8.12 16.33
C LYS A 13 -8.61 7.27 15.41
N THR A 14 -9.27 7.91 14.46
CA THR A 14 -10.01 7.22 13.40
C THR A 14 -9.05 6.87 12.26
N VAL A 15 -8.90 5.56 12.00
CA VAL A 15 -8.04 5.01 10.96
C VAL A 15 -8.87 4.24 9.95
N VAL A 16 -8.65 4.49 8.67
CA VAL A 16 -9.39 3.86 7.58
C VAL A 16 -8.48 3.00 6.71
N ALA A 17 -9.01 1.89 6.20
CA ALA A 17 -8.39 1.07 5.17
C ALA A 17 -9.45 0.37 4.32
N GLU A 18 -9.05 -0.19 3.18
CA GLU A 18 -9.92 -1.02 2.36
C GLU A 18 -10.17 -2.37 3.03
N ALA A 19 -11.42 -2.79 3.06
CA ALA A 19 -11.81 -4.10 3.61
C ALA A 19 -11.12 -5.25 2.88
N GLY A 20 -10.56 -6.20 3.61
CA GLY A 20 -9.86 -7.36 3.06
C GLY A 20 -8.49 -7.06 2.46
N SER A 21 -7.97 -5.85 2.64
CA SER A 21 -6.64 -5.46 2.16
C SER A 21 -5.53 -5.82 3.16
N ALA A 22 -4.28 -5.76 2.69
CA ALA A 22 -3.13 -5.85 3.57
C ALA A 22 -3.07 -4.69 4.57
N GLY A 23 -3.61 -3.52 4.21
CA GLY A 23 -3.74 -2.38 5.12
C GLY A 23 -4.66 -2.67 6.30
N GLU A 24 -5.80 -3.34 6.08
CA GLU A 24 -6.67 -3.81 7.18
C GLU A 24 -5.95 -4.83 8.08
N ALA A 25 -5.21 -5.77 7.47
CA ALA A 25 -4.41 -6.74 8.22
C ALA A 25 -3.34 -6.03 9.06
N ALA A 26 -2.61 -5.08 8.49
CA ALA A 26 -1.60 -4.30 9.20
C ALA A 26 -2.18 -3.53 10.40
N ILE A 27 -3.38 -2.95 10.27
CA ILE A 27 -4.07 -2.29 11.39
C ILE A 27 -4.38 -3.29 12.50
N SER A 28 -4.88 -4.47 12.16
CA SER A 28 -5.28 -5.47 13.16
C SER A 28 -4.10 -6.13 13.88
N GLU A 29 -2.94 -6.21 13.22
CA GLU A 29 -1.72 -6.85 13.74
C GLU A 29 -0.81 -5.89 14.51
N ASP A 30 -0.88 -4.59 14.25
CA ASP A 30 -0.09 -3.59 14.96
C ASP A 30 -0.63 -3.35 16.38
N GLU A 31 0.27 -3.32 17.37
CA GLU A 31 -0.09 -3.19 18.78
C GLU A 31 -0.87 -1.90 19.10
N ASN A 32 -0.64 -0.84 18.38
CA ASN A 32 -1.24 0.47 18.59
C ASN A 32 -2.44 0.69 17.68
N LEU A 33 -2.31 0.43 16.37
CA LEU A 33 -3.39 0.63 15.40
C LEU A 33 -4.59 -0.26 15.67
N SER A 34 -4.39 -1.45 16.27
CA SER A 34 -5.48 -2.33 16.70
C SER A 34 -6.39 -1.72 17.80
N LYS A 35 -5.96 -0.63 18.43
CA LYS A 35 -6.74 0.12 19.42
C LYS A 35 -7.46 1.33 18.84
N ALA A 36 -7.14 1.70 17.57
CA ALA A 36 -7.77 2.80 16.87
C ALA A 36 -9.26 2.54 16.58
N ASP A 37 -10.01 3.60 16.32
CA ASP A 37 -11.36 3.50 15.78
C ASP A 37 -11.25 3.19 14.28
N TYR A 38 -11.25 1.89 13.96
CA TYR A 38 -11.09 1.42 12.59
C TYR A 38 -12.40 1.50 11.79
N VAL A 39 -12.33 2.13 10.62
CA VAL A 39 -13.43 2.21 9.66
C VAL A 39 -13.02 1.60 8.32
N SER A 40 -13.73 0.56 7.88
CA SER A 40 -13.47 -0.07 6.58
C SER A 40 -14.12 0.69 5.43
N LYS A 41 -13.44 0.70 4.28
CA LYS A 41 -13.94 1.24 3.01
C LYS A 41 -13.93 0.16 1.93
N SER A 42 -14.69 0.39 0.86
CA SER A 42 -14.79 -0.57 -0.25
C SER A 42 -13.60 -0.49 -1.20
N VAL A 43 -12.96 0.68 -1.29
CA VAL A 43 -11.79 0.94 -2.15
C VAL A 43 -10.81 1.90 -1.48
N GLN A 44 -9.53 1.82 -1.83
CA GLN A 44 -8.48 2.61 -1.18
C GLN A 44 -8.61 4.11 -1.45
N THR A 45 -9.13 4.52 -2.61
CA THR A 45 -9.35 5.94 -2.91
C THR A 45 -10.38 6.60 -2.00
N ASP A 46 -11.37 5.86 -1.50
CA ASP A 46 -12.32 6.37 -0.51
C ASP A 46 -11.62 6.67 0.82
N CYS A 47 -10.59 5.90 1.18
CA CYS A 47 -9.79 6.16 2.38
C CYS A 47 -9.08 7.52 2.28
N LEU A 48 -8.51 7.86 1.12
CA LEU A 48 -7.88 9.18 0.90
C LEU A 48 -8.90 10.31 1.00
N MET A 49 -10.11 10.12 0.48
CA MET A 49 -11.17 11.13 0.57
C MET A 49 -11.59 11.39 2.02
N GLU A 50 -11.67 10.36 2.87
CA GLU A 50 -12.02 10.52 4.30
C GLU A 50 -10.95 11.34 5.04
N VAL A 51 -9.67 11.06 4.79
CA VAL A 51 -8.59 11.82 5.42
C VAL A 51 -8.56 13.26 4.90
N ALA A 52 -8.72 13.46 3.61
CA ALA A 52 -8.76 14.80 3.01
C ALA A 52 -9.95 15.63 3.50
N ALA A 53 -11.09 15.00 3.75
CA ALA A 53 -12.30 15.63 4.30
C ALA A 53 -12.21 15.87 5.81
N GLY A 54 -11.22 15.28 6.51
CA GLY A 54 -11.07 15.38 7.97
C GLY A 54 -12.05 14.51 8.77
N THR A 55 -12.66 13.51 8.13
CA THR A 55 -13.55 12.53 8.77
C THR A 55 -12.79 11.31 9.30
N ALA A 56 -11.55 11.14 8.86
CA ALA A 56 -10.58 10.22 9.42
C ALA A 56 -9.24 10.94 9.66
N ASP A 57 -8.48 10.47 10.64
CA ASP A 57 -7.18 11.03 11.00
C ASP A 57 -6.05 10.47 10.13
N ALA A 58 -6.14 9.19 9.79
CA ALA A 58 -5.14 8.49 8.98
C ALA A 58 -5.77 7.39 8.11
N ALA A 59 -5.07 7.03 7.03
CA ALA A 59 -5.39 5.90 6.17
C ALA A 59 -4.18 4.97 6.03
N VAL A 60 -4.44 3.66 6.00
CA VAL A 60 -3.44 2.64 5.67
C VAL A 60 -3.74 2.11 4.27
N LEU A 61 -2.79 2.32 3.36
CA LEU A 61 -2.95 2.11 1.93
C LEU A 61 -1.78 1.32 1.36
N ASP A 62 -1.95 0.81 0.15
CA ASP A 62 -0.85 0.38 -0.70
C ASP A 62 0.09 1.57 -1.01
N LEU A 63 1.39 1.38 -0.82
CA LEU A 63 2.39 2.44 -0.98
C LEU A 63 2.48 2.92 -2.44
N THR A 64 2.37 2.01 -3.41
CA THR A 64 2.43 2.36 -4.83
C THR A 64 1.25 3.26 -5.23
N LEU A 65 0.04 2.95 -4.73
CA LEU A 65 -1.13 3.79 -4.91
C LEU A 65 -0.95 5.14 -4.21
N ALA A 66 -0.49 5.13 -2.96
CA ALA A 66 -0.25 6.35 -2.20
C ALA A 66 0.76 7.28 -2.89
N ASN A 67 1.88 6.75 -3.37
CA ASN A 67 2.89 7.51 -4.13
C ASN A 67 2.33 8.13 -5.43
N ALA A 68 1.38 7.45 -6.07
CA ALA A 68 0.76 7.96 -7.30
C ALA A 68 -0.29 9.06 -7.05
N MET A 69 -0.91 9.08 -5.87
CA MET A 69 -2.07 9.94 -5.58
C MET A 69 -1.80 11.07 -4.60
N ILE A 70 -0.77 10.95 -3.75
CA ILE A 70 -0.41 11.93 -2.72
C ILE A 70 0.80 12.73 -3.20
N GLY A 71 0.75 14.06 -3.05
CA GLY A 71 1.87 14.93 -3.34
C GLY A 71 1.51 16.15 -4.19
N GLU A 72 2.50 16.99 -4.44
CA GLU A 72 2.32 18.22 -5.19
C GLU A 72 1.79 17.96 -6.62
N GLY A 73 0.76 18.68 -7.00
CA GLY A 73 0.11 18.53 -8.31
C GLY A 73 -0.96 17.44 -8.38
N THR A 74 -1.27 16.78 -7.26
CA THR A 74 -2.36 15.79 -7.16
C THR A 74 -3.56 16.38 -6.39
N ASP A 75 -4.69 15.66 -6.42
CA ASP A 75 -5.89 16.04 -5.66
C ASP A 75 -5.68 15.93 -4.13
N TYR A 76 -4.63 15.24 -3.69
CA TYR A 76 -4.26 15.03 -2.29
C TYR A 76 -2.92 15.69 -1.92
N ALA A 77 -2.62 16.84 -2.51
CA ALA A 77 -1.38 17.58 -2.25
C ALA A 77 -1.19 18.02 -0.78
N ASN A 78 -2.27 18.08 -0.01
CA ASN A 78 -2.26 18.41 1.41
C ASN A 78 -2.09 17.20 2.33
N LEU A 79 -2.07 16.01 1.79
CA LEU A 79 -1.76 14.78 2.52
C LEU A 79 -0.27 14.45 2.39
N LYS A 80 0.24 13.61 3.26
CA LYS A 80 1.61 13.10 3.22
C LYS A 80 1.65 11.64 3.67
N ILE A 81 2.58 10.88 3.10
CA ILE A 81 2.96 9.57 3.61
C ILE A 81 3.88 9.80 4.81
N VAL A 82 3.57 9.18 5.95
CA VAL A 82 4.26 9.42 7.22
C VAL A 82 5.00 8.19 7.72
N ASP A 83 4.64 6.99 7.26
CA ASP A 83 5.24 5.73 7.67
C ASP A 83 5.04 4.64 6.62
N GLU A 84 5.85 3.59 6.67
CA GLU A 84 5.73 2.36 5.92
C GLU A 84 5.69 1.19 6.91
N LEU A 85 4.54 0.54 7.03
CA LEU A 85 4.29 -0.44 8.08
C LEU A 85 4.90 -1.81 7.80
N ASN A 86 4.82 -2.27 6.55
CA ASN A 86 5.37 -3.56 6.11
C ASN A 86 5.71 -3.54 4.63
N ALA A 87 6.60 -4.45 4.23
CA ALA A 87 6.88 -4.73 2.83
C ALA A 87 6.06 -5.95 2.38
N GLU A 88 5.56 -5.89 1.14
CA GLU A 88 4.81 -6.97 0.51
C GLU A 88 5.46 -7.38 -0.80
N GLU A 89 5.24 -8.64 -1.19
CA GLU A 89 5.63 -9.15 -2.49
C GLU A 89 4.39 -9.38 -3.35
N TYR A 90 4.41 -8.91 -4.60
CA TYR A 90 3.39 -9.21 -5.59
C TYR A 90 3.76 -10.42 -6.40
N GLY A 91 2.79 -11.27 -6.69
CA GLY A 91 2.96 -12.44 -7.52
C GLY A 91 1.84 -12.58 -8.55
N VAL A 92 2.12 -13.33 -9.61
CA VAL A 92 1.13 -13.69 -10.63
C VAL A 92 0.65 -15.12 -10.36
N ALA A 93 -0.65 -15.28 -10.10
CA ALA A 93 -1.23 -16.59 -9.82
C ALA A 93 -1.79 -17.23 -11.11
N PHE A 94 -1.58 -18.53 -11.23
CA PHE A 94 -2.09 -19.34 -12.33
C PHE A 94 -2.97 -20.48 -11.81
N ARG A 95 -3.86 -20.96 -12.65
CA ARG A 95 -4.66 -22.15 -12.37
C ARG A 95 -3.72 -23.36 -12.12
N LYS A 96 -4.00 -24.15 -11.09
CA LYS A 96 -3.23 -25.37 -10.79
C LYS A 96 -3.16 -26.30 -12.02
N GLY A 97 -1.96 -26.71 -12.38
CA GLY A 97 -1.69 -27.56 -13.54
C GLY A 97 -1.59 -26.78 -14.87
N SER A 98 -1.59 -25.46 -14.84
CA SER A 98 -1.25 -24.62 -16.01
C SER A 98 0.25 -24.67 -16.27
N ASP A 99 0.65 -24.73 -17.55
CA ASP A 99 2.03 -24.58 -18.00
C ASP A 99 2.45 -23.09 -18.16
N ALA A 100 1.48 -22.19 -18.06
CA ALA A 100 1.73 -20.75 -18.19
C ALA A 100 2.64 -20.19 -17.07
N ALA A 101 2.59 -20.75 -15.86
CA ALA A 101 3.45 -20.31 -14.76
C ALA A 101 4.94 -20.45 -15.13
N ALA A 102 5.36 -21.61 -15.61
CA ALA A 102 6.75 -21.84 -16.02
C ALA A 102 7.19 -20.95 -17.18
N ALA A 103 6.27 -20.67 -18.13
CA ALA A 103 6.56 -19.80 -19.27
C ALA A 103 6.73 -18.34 -18.82
N VAL A 104 5.91 -17.87 -17.86
CA VAL A 104 6.01 -16.52 -17.31
C VAL A 104 7.24 -16.38 -16.41
N ASP A 105 7.56 -17.38 -15.59
CA ASP A 105 8.79 -17.38 -14.78
C ASP A 105 10.03 -17.25 -15.67
N ALA A 106 10.11 -18.04 -16.75
CA ALA A 106 11.21 -17.96 -17.71
C ALA A 106 11.31 -16.57 -18.36
N ALA A 107 10.18 -15.95 -18.70
CA ALA A 107 10.16 -14.59 -19.24
C ALA A 107 10.62 -13.55 -18.20
N PHE A 108 10.23 -13.69 -16.94
CA PHE A 108 10.74 -12.83 -15.86
C PHE A 108 12.25 -12.97 -15.66
N ASP A 109 12.79 -14.19 -15.73
CA ASP A 109 14.23 -14.43 -15.62
C ASP A 109 15.00 -13.75 -16.77
N GLU A 110 14.51 -13.82 -18.00
CA GLU A 110 15.09 -13.12 -19.15
C GLU A 110 15.05 -11.61 -18.96
N LEU A 111 13.92 -11.04 -18.52
CA LEU A 111 13.74 -9.61 -18.31
C LEU A 111 14.52 -9.10 -17.10
N LYS A 112 14.75 -9.93 -16.08
CA LYS A 112 15.68 -9.63 -14.99
C LYS A 112 17.12 -9.59 -15.51
N ALA A 113 17.52 -10.58 -16.32
CA ALA A 113 18.88 -10.70 -16.84
C ALA A 113 19.26 -9.57 -17.80
N ASP A 114 18.34 -9.07 -18.62
CA ASP A 114 18.60 -7.97 -19.55
C ASP A 114 18.43 -6.56 -18.94
N GLY A 115 18.01 -6.47 -17.67
CA GLY A 115 17.81 -5.23 -16.93
C GLY A 115 16.47 -4.53 -17.13
N THR A 116 15.57 -5.09 -17.96
CA THR A 116 14.25 -4.51 -18.22
C THR A 116 13.41 -4.44 -16.94
N MET A 117 13.41 -5.51 -16.13
CA MET A 117 12.68 -5.52 -14.86
C MET A 117 13.20 -4.47 -13.88
N GLN A 118 14.51 -4.29 -13.80
CA GLN A 118 15.09 -3.25 -12.93
C GLN A 118 14.68 -1.84 -13.39
N ALA A 119 14.72 -1.58 -14.69
CA ALA A 119 14.29 -0.28 -15.24
C ALA A 119 12.81 0.02 -14.97
N LEU A 120 11.94 -1.02 -14.97
CA LEU A 120 10.54 -0.87 -14.61
C LEU A 120 10.35 -0.65 -13.10
N ALA A 121 11.07 -1.40 -12.27
CA ALA A 121 11.05 -1.23 -10.83
C ALA A 121 11.45 0.20 -10.44
N ASP A 122 12.56 0.71 -10.98
CA ASP A 122 13.03 2.08 -10.75
C ASP A 122 12.00 3.13 -11.21
N LYS A 123 11.33 2.88 -12.35
CA LYS A 123 10.31 3.79 -12.89
C LYS A 123 9.10 3.93 -11.98
N TYR A 124 8.71 2.87 -11.29
CA TYR A 124 7.51 2.83 -10.44
C TYR A 124 7.83 2.83 -8.94
N ASP A 125 9.09 3.11 -8.58
CA ASP A 125 9.56 3.14 -7.18
C ASP A 125 9.27 1.82 -6.44
N LEU A 126 9.61 0.71 -7.11
CA LEU A 126 9.44 -0.65 -6.61
C LEU A 126 10.81 -1.32 -6.42
N ALA A 127 10.86 -2.33 -5.56
CA ALA A 127 11.98 -3.24 -5.45
C ALA A 127 11.66 -4.57 -6.15
N LEU A 128 12.66 -5.19 -6.79
CA LEU A 128 12.50 -6.54 -7.29
C LEU A 128 12.57 -7.52 -6.11
N ALA A 129 11.64 -8.47 -6.07
CA ALA A 129 11.74 -9.63 -5.21
C ALA A 129 12.86 -10.58 -5.71
N ASP A 130 13.48 -11.28 -4.78
CA ASP A 130 14.54 -12.25 -5.05
C ASP A 130 14.04 -13.49 -5.83
#